data_b4d7fa51de5e5fe8404f48f92ad734ff
#
_entry.id   b4d7fa51de5e5fe8404f48f92ad734ff
#
_cell.length_a   1.000
_cell.length_b   1.000
_cell.length_c   1.000
_cell.angle_alpha   90.00
_cell.angle_beta   90.00
_cell.angle_gamma   90.00
#
_symmetry.space_group_name_H-M   'P 1'
#
loop_
_entity.id
_entity.type
_entity.pdbx_description
1 polymer ?
#
loop_
_entity_poly.entity_id
_entity_poly.type
_entity_poly.pdbx_seq_one_letter_code
_entity_poly.pdbx_strand_id
1 'polypeptide(L)'
;MKKQTVKILSAVLGAAVLCTGVGAASYSAGAARTNPAPVSAASDADSMGNASGTSLYKDETVYVIAGADGSVEKVIVSDWIKNGEKNQSIADYSELSDVENVKGDETYTMNGDHMRVWDAQGNDIYYQGITNKELPVNLSVQYLLDGKAISPEELAGKSGRVTIRFNYENTQYETVEIDGAEEKIYVPFAMLTGTILDNDHFSNITVTNGKLINDGDRTIVAGIAFPGLSDNLALSDDTFKIPDYIEISADVTNFSLTTTLT
;
A
#
# COMPACT_ATOMS: atom_id res chain seq x y z
N MET A 1 -32.80 8.41 -16.29
CA MET A 1 -31.74 7.41 -16.32
C MET A 1 -30.81 7.70 -15.13
N LYS A 2 -30.80 6.84 -14.12
CA LYS A 2 -29.87 6.97 -12.97
C LYS A 2 -28.49 6.59 -13.46
N LYS A 3 -27.53 7.51 -13.38
CA LYS A 3 -26.09 7.20 -13.56
C LYS A 3 -25.70 6.20 -12.48
N GLN A 4 -25.45 4.96 -12.88
CA GLN A 4 -24.79 4.01 -12.01
C GLN A 4 -23.31 4.41 -11.97
N THR A 5 -22.89 4.97 -10.86
CA THR A 5 -21.48 5.19 -10.57
C THR A 5 -20.88 3.83 -10.28
N VAL A 6 -20.06 3.32 -11.18
CA VAL A 6 -19.25 2.12 -10.94
C VAL A 6 -18.17 2.54 -9.94
N LYS A 7 -18.38 2.22 -8.67
CA LYS A 7 -17.35 2.36 -7.65
C LYS A 7 -16.51 1.09 -7.68
N ILE A 8 -15.29 1.18 -8.18
CA ILE A 8 -14.28 0.18 -7.90
C ILE A 8 -13.88 0.43 -6.45
N LEU A 9 -14.30 -0.44 -5.56
CA LEU A 9 -13.79 -0.46 -4.20
C LEU A 9 -12.40 -1.09 -4.26
N SER A 10 -11.38 -0.29 -4.48
CA SER A 10 -10.01 -0.71 -4.27
C SER A 10 -9.76 -0.73 -2.77
N ALA A 11 -10.17 -1.81 -2.12
CA ALA A 11 -9.63 -2.09 -0.81
C ALA A 11 -8.18 -2.54 -1.05
N VAL A 12 -7.23 -1.65 -0.92
CA VAL A 12 -5.85 -2.03 -0.71
C VAL A 12 -5.86 -2.81 0.58
N LEU A 13 -5.83 -4.13 0.48
CA LEU A 13 -5.31 -4.91 1.58
C LEU A 13 -3.85 -4.50 1.61
N GLY A 14 -3.54 -3.52 2.47
CA GLY A 14 -2.17 -3.13 2.69
C GLY A 14 -1.40 -4.42 2.85
N ALA A 15 -0.46 -4.69 1.96
CA ALA A 15 0.64 -5.50 2.38
C ALA A 15 1.04 -4.86 3.69
N ALA A 16 0.75 -5.52 4.80
CA ALA A 16 1.27 -5.12 6.07
C ALA A 16 2.75 -4.93 5.79
N VAL A 17 3.20 -3.69 5.68
CA VAL A 17 4.60 -3.39 5.89
C VAL A 17 4.75 -3.77 7.33
N LEU A 18 5.03 -5.06 7.53
CA LEU A 18 5.60 -5.54 8.76
C LEU A 18 6.94 -4.80 8.87
N CYS A 19 6.88 -3.57 9.34
CA CYS A 19 7.98 -3.01 10.08
C CYS A 19 8.08 -3.84 11.36
N THR A 20 8.35 -5.15 11.20
CA THR A 20 9.00 -5.90 12.25
C THR A 20 10.28 -5.14 12.47
N GLY A 21 10.37 -4.45 13.59
CA GLY A 21 11.65 -4.01 14.12
C GLY A 21 12.53 -5.24 14.13
N VAL A 22 13.29 -5.42 13.05
CA VAL A 22 14.40 -6.36 13.03
C VAL A 22 15.38 -5.77 14.03
N GLY A 23 15.34 -6.31 15.24
CA GLY A 23 16.37 -6.08 16.21
C GLY A 23 17.68 -6.29 15.47
N ALA A 24 18.50 -5.24 15.41
CA ALA A 24 19.80 -5.26 14.81
C ALA A 24 20.60 -6.38 15.46
N ALA A 25 20.64 -7.54 14.81
CA ALA A 25 21.69 -8.51 15.08
C ALA A 25 22.99 -7.88 14.56
N SER A 26 23.77 -7.36 15.48
CA SER A 26 25.10 -6.82 15.22
C SER A 26 25.98 -7.91 14.63
N TYR A 27 26.17 -7.90 13.31
CA TYR A 27 27.28 -8.54 12.68
C TYR A 27 28.48 -7.59 12.76
N SER A 28 29.36 -7.83 13.71
CA SER A 28 30.66 -7.19 13.75
C SER A 28 31.59 -7.84 12.72
N ALA A 29 31.67 -7.25 11.52
CA ALA A 29 32.80 -7.41 10.64
C ALA A 29 33.47 -6.05 10.48
N GLY A 30 34.68 -5.92 11.01
CA GLY A 30 35.39 -4.67 11.06
C GLY A 30 35.75 -4.13 9.68
N ALA A 31 35.35 -2.91 9.45
CA ALA A 31 36.03 -1.87 8.67
C ALA A 31 35.30 -0.56 8.91
N ALA A 32 35.99 0.40 9.50
CA ALA A 32 35.48 1.74 9.74
C ALA A 32 35.11 2.41 8.41
N ARG A 33 33.81 2.54 8.13
CA ARG A 33 33.23 3.56 7.27
C ARG A 33 32.06 4.13 8.02
N THR A 34 32.11 5.43 8.24
CA THR A 34 31.00 6.20 8.81
C THR A 34 29.87 6.17 7.79
N ASN A 35 28.94 5.22 7.95
CA ASN A 35 27.66 5.28 7.28
C ASN A 35 26.81 6.34 7.98
N PRO A 36 26.17 7.26 7.26
CA PRO A 36 25.04 7.97 7.81
C PRO A 36 23.98 6.92 8.18
N ALA A 37 23.40 7.07 9.35
CA ALA A 37 22.35 6.18 9.83
C ALA A 37 21.22 6.12 8.77
N PRO A 38 20.64 4.93 8.52
CA PRO A 38 19.45 4.87 7.68
C PRO A 38 18.40 5.78 8.30
N VAL A 39 17.90 6.73 7.51
CA VAL A 39 16.76 7.54 7.92
C VAL A 39 15.59 6.57 7.91
N SER A 40 15.32 6.02 9.07
CA SER A 40 14.09 5.29 9.32
C SER A 40 12.96 6.29 9.10
N ALA A 41 12.06 6.01 8.17
CA ALA A 41 10.73 6.60 8.16
C ALA A 41 9.89 6.06 9.33
N ALA A 42 10.56 5.68 10.42
CA ALA A 42 9.95 5.51 11.71
C ALA A 42 9.62 6.93 12.18
N SER A 43 8.32 7.21 12.25
CA SER A 43 7.80 8.38 12.94
C SER A 43 8.63 8.67 14.18
N ASP A 44 8.94 9.93 14.43
CA ASP A 44 9.56 10.47 15.67
C ASP A 44 8.77 10.15 16.96
N ALA A 45 7.86 9.19 16.92
CA ALA A 45 7.09 8.67 18.05
C ALA A 45 7.94 7.85 19.03
N ASP A 46 9.14 7.45 18.65
CA ASP A 46 9.99 6.57 19.48
C ASP A 46 10.77 7.30 20.59
N SER A 47 10.66 8.64 20.71
CA SER A 47 11.43 9.40 21.69
C SER A 47 10.69 9.80 22.98
N MET A 48 9.40 9.48 23.09
CA MET A 48 8.68 9.65 24.36
C MET A 48 8.53 8.30 25.07
N GLY A 49 9.67 7.71 25.42
CA GLY A 49 9.75 6.54 26.25
C GLY A 49 9.01 6.76 27.56
N ASN A 50 8.07 5.87 27.84
CA ASN A 50 7.58 5.69 29.19
C ASN A 50 8.79 5.42 30.11
N ALA A 51 8.88 6.04 31.26
CA ALA A 51 10.01 5.99 32.19
C ALA A 51 10.33 4.57 32.73
N SER A 52 9.69 3.52 32.21
CA SER A 52 9.91 2.11 32.59
C SER A 52 10.51 1.21 31.48
N GLY A 53 10.99 1.75 30.38
CA GLY A 53 11.89 1.01 29.46
C GLY A 53 11.25 -0.04 28.56
N THR A 54 9.95 -0.16 28.48
CA THR A 54 9.23 -1.00 27.52
C THR A 54 8.56 -0.13 26.46
N SER A 55 8.96 -0.29 25.20
CA SER A 55 8.31 0.38 24.08
C SER A 55 6.93 -0.24 23.87
N LEU A 56 5.90 0.60 23.81
CA LEU A 56 4.59 0.17 23.32
C LEU A 56 4.75 -0.29 21.87
N TYR A 57 4.24 -1.47 21.57
CA TYR A 57 4.23 -1.97 20.20
C TYR A 57 2.97 -1.50 19.48
N LYS A 58 3.15 -0.82 18.36
CA LYS A 58 2.07 -0.31 17.52
C LYS A 58 2.19 -0.90 16.12
N ASP A 59 1.13 -1.57 15.67
CA ASP A 59 0.97 -2.04 14.30
C ASP A 59 0.09 -1.06 13.55
N GLU A 60 0.55 -0.59 12.40
CA GLU A 60 -0.19 0.31 11.52
C GLU A 60 -0.51 -0.37 10.20
N THR A 61 -1.76 -0.27 9.75
CA THR A 61 -2.20 -0.69 8.43
C THR A 61 -2.89 0.46 7.72
N VAL A 62 -2.42 0.78 6.52
CA VAL A 62 -2.98 1.86 5.70
C VAL A 62 -3.91 1.28 4.63
N TYR A 63 -5.15 1.75 4.59
CA TYR A 63 -6.13 1.41 3.57
C TYR A 63 -6.36 2.62 2.67
N VAL A 64 -6.20 2.44 1.38
CA VAL A 64 -6.47 3.47 0.38
C VAL A 64 -7.72 3.11 -0.39
N ILE A 65 -8.70 4.00 -0.39
CA ILE A 65 -9.85 3.91 -1.28
C ILE A 65 -9.53 4.74 -2.50
N ALA A 66 -9.56 4.12 -3.66
CA ALA A 66 -9.22 4.77 -4.91
C ALA A 66 -10.35 4.64 -5.95
N GLY A 67 -10.40 5.59 -6.87
CA GLY A 67 -11.23 5.55 -8.05
C GLY A 67 -10.77 4.46 -9.04
N ALA A 68 -11.57 4.23 -10.07
CA ALA A 68 -11.27 3.25 -11.11
C ALA A 68 -9.99 3.56 -11.89
N ASP A 69 -9.60 4.82 -11.96
CA ASP A 69 -8.38 5.32 -12.60
C ASP A 69 -7.13 5.29 -11.69
N GLY A 70 -7.30 4.88 -10.42
CA GLY A 70 -6.26 4.86 -9.40
C GLY A 70 -6.18 6.15 -8.57
N SER A 71 -6.99 7.17 -8.85
CA SER A 71 -7.02 8.40 -8.06
C SER A 71 -7.45 8.13 -6.62
N VAL A 72 -6.70 8.68 -5.66
CA VAL A 72 -6.96 8.48 -4.22
C VAL A 72 -8.21 9.26 -3.80
N GLU A 73 -9.22 8.56 -3.27
CA GLU A 73 -10.43 9.15 -2.71
C GLU A 73 -10.30 9.35 -1.18
N LYS A 74 -9.70 8.39 -0.49
CA LYS A 74 -9.56 8.40 0.97
C LYS A 74 -8.42 7.52 1.43
N VAL A 75 -7.69 7.97 2.43
CA VAL A 75 -6.67 7.18 3.13
C VAL A 75 -7.09 6.97 4.57
N ILE A 76 -7.28 5.72 4.96
CA ILE A 76 -7.66 5.30 6.31
C ILE A 76 -6.47 4.57 6.92
N VAL A 77 -6.07 4.98 8.10
CA VAL A 77 -5.04 4.31 8.90
C VAL A 77 -5.70 3.58 10.04
N SER A 78 -5.37 2.32 10.18
CA SER A 78 -5.83 1.46 11.28
C SER A 78 -4.65 1.08 12.16
N ASP A 79 -4.73 1.45 13.40
CA ASP A 79 -3.70 1.27 14.41
C ASP A 79 -4.12 0.23 15.45
N TRP A 80 -3.20 -0.64 15.78
CA TRP A 80 -3.32 -1.56 16.90
C TRP A 80 -2.17 -1.33 17.89
N ILE A 81 -2.49 -0.79 19.05
CA ILE A 81 -1.56 -0.63 20.16
C ILE A 81 -1.67 -1.85 21.08
N LYS A 82 -0.59 -2.63 21.14
CA LYS A 82 -0.51 -3.81 22.01
C LYS A 82 -0.16 -3.41 23.45
N ASN A 83 -1.04 -3.72 24.37
CA ASN A 83 -0.89 -3.41 25.80
C ASN A 83 -0.45 -4.66 26.58
N GLY A 84 0.71 -5.21 26.25
CA GLY A 84 1.23 -6.44 26.92
C GLY A 84 1.44 -6.28 28.43
N GLU A 85 1.68 -5.06 28.90
CA GLU A 85 1.90 -4.74 30.32
C GLU A 85 0.61 -4.42 31.09
N LYS A 86 -0.53 -4.44 30.43
CA LYS A 86 -1.81 -4.13 31.05
C LYS A 86 -1.88 -2.74 31.67
N ASN A 87 -1.29 -1.76 31.03
CA ASN A 87 -1.34 -0.35 31.44
C ASN A 87 -2.80 0.13 31.49
N GLN A 88 -3.14 0.88 32.53
CA GLN A 88 -4.48 1.47 32.66
C GLN A 88 -4.66 2.66 31.69
N SER A 89 -3.58 3.34 31.37
CA SER A 89 -3.56 4.49 30.47
C SER A 89 -2.41 4.36 29.48
N ILE A 90 -2.66 4.72 28.21
CA ILE A 90 -1.67 4.69 27.14
C ILE A 90 -1.65 6.06 26.46
N ALA A 91 -0.47 6.68 26.43
CA ALA A 91 -0.23 7.87 25.63
C ALA A 91 0.20 7.47 24.22
N ASP A 92 -0.47 8.01 23.21
CA ASP A 92 -0.20 7.74 21.79
C ASP A 92 -0.18 9.05 20.99
N TYR A 93 0.88 9.22 20.20
CA TYR A 93 0.99 10.33 19.26
C TYR A 93 0.39 9.91 17.92
N SER A 94 -0.56 10.68 17.40
CA SER A 94 -1.16 10.41 16.10
C SER A 94 -1.69 11.71 15.46
N GLU A 95 -1.30 11.95 14.22
CA GLU A 95 -1.76 13.09 13.39
C GLU A 95 -3.06 12.80 12.65
N LEU A 96 -3.67 11.63 12.88
CA LEU A 96 -4.91 11.23 12.22
C LEU A 96 -6.09 12.12 12.68
N SER A 97 -6.96 12.44 11.75
CA SER A 97 -8.28 13.05 11.99
C SER A 97 -9.37 11.97 12.08
N ASP A 98 -10.53 12.36 12.61
CA ASP A 98 -11.72 11.49 12.72
C ASP A 98 -11.41 10.13 13.36
N VAL A 99 -10.67 10.15 14.48
CA VAL A 99 -10.23 8.95 15.16
C VAL A 99 -11.37 8.29 15.92
N GLU A 100 -11.59 7.01 15.62
CA GLU A 100 -12.61 6.14 16.26
C GLU A 100 -11.96 4.86 16.77
N ASN A 101 -12.33 4.43 17.99
CA ASN A 101 -12.04 3.09 18.45
C ASN A 101 -12.95 2.11 17.68
N VAL A 102 -12.34 1.14 16.99
CA VAL A 102 -13.07 0.19 16.12
C VAL A 102 -13.27 -1.19 16.76
N LYS A 103 -12.71 -1.38 17.95
CA LYS A 103 -12.84 -2.64 18.67
C LYS A 103 -12.66 -2.44 20.16
N GLY A 104 -13.76 -2.30 20.88
CA GLY A 104 -13.79 -2.03 22.31
C GLY A 104 -14.52 -0.73 22.62
N ASP A 105 -14.56 -0.38 23.91
CA ASP A 105 -15.27 0.80 24.41
C ASP A 105 -14.29 1.85 25.02
N GLU A 106 -12.97 1.62 24.87
CA GLU A 106 -11.93 2.50 25.39
C GLU A 106 -12.04 3.89 24.74
N THR A 107 -12.02 4.90 25.58
CA THR A 107 -12.06 6.30 25.15
C THR A 107 -10.71 6.96 25.33
N TYR A 108 -10.53 8.13 24.74
CA TYR A 108 -9.30 8.92 24.91
C TYR A 108 -9.61 10.38 25.23
N THR A 109 -8.63 11.05 25.82
CA THR A 109 -8.58 12.51 25.98
C THR A 109 -7.39 13.06 25.22
N MET A 110 -7.52 14.30 24.72
CA MET A 110 -6.40 14.98 24.06
C MET A 110 -5.51 15.66 25.10
N ASN A 111 -4.20 15.49 24.95
CA ASN A 111 -3.19 16.17 25.74
C ASN A 111 -2.23 16.92 24.78
N GLY A 112 -2.69 18.06 24.28
CA GLY A 112 -2.06 18.79 23.18
C GLY A 112 -2.62 18.38 21.81
N ASP A 113 -1.98 18.84 20.74
CA ASP A 113 -2.57 18.77 19.38
C ASP A 113 -2.64 17.35 18.80
N HIS A 114 -1.67 16.49 19.10
CA HIS A 114 -1.59 15.16 18.49
C HIS A 114 -1.40 14.03 19.50
N MET A 115 -1.37 14.34 20.80
CA MET A 115 -1.21 13.34 21.86
C MET A 115 -2.57 12.90 22.36
N ARG A 116 -2.89 11.62 22.16
CA ARG A 116 -4.08 10.95 22.73
C ARG A 116 -3.69 10.16 23.97
N VAL A 117 -4.45 10.31 25.03
CA VAL A 117 -4.29 9.50 26.24
C VAL A 117 -5.50 8.60 26.35
N TRP A 118 -5.33 7.32 26.02
CA TRP A 118 -6.36 6.30 26.08
C TRP A 118 -6.58 5.81 27.50
N ASP A 119 -7.83 5.69 27.91
CA ASP A 119 -8.23 4.94 29.10
C ASP A 119 -8.30 3.44 28.73
N ALA A 120 -7.14 2.81 28.70
CA ALA A 120 -6.96 1.47 28.12
C ALA A 120 -7.48 0.36 29.05
N GLN A 121 -7.58 0.60 30.35
CA GLN A 121 -8.07 -0.37 31.36
C GLN A 121 -7.39 -1.75 31.27
N GLY A 122 -6.13 -1.79 30.81
CA GLY A 122 -5.37 -3.01 30.59
C GLY A 122 -5.62 -3.71 29.25
N ASN A 123 -6.46 -3.16 28.38
CA ASN A 123 -6.77 -3.71 27.06
C ASN A 123 -5.83 -3.16 25.97
N ASP A 124 -5.74 -3.89 24.86
CA ASP A 124 -5.18 -3.36 23.62
C ASP A 124 -6.12 -2.30 23.05
N ILE A 125 -5.58 -1.33 22.31
CA ILE A 125 -6.36 -0.29 21.65
C ILE A 125 -6.35 -0.56 20.14
N TYR A 126 -7.53 -0.52 19.52
CA TYR A 126 -7.72 -0.63 18.07
C TYR A 126 -8.48 0.59 17.61
N TYR A 127 -7.83 1.47 16.86
CA TYR A 127 -8.49 2.64 16.34
C TYR A 127 -8.20 2.87 14.87
N GLN A 128 -9.04 3.65 14.24
CA GLN A 128 -8.88 4.11 12.86
C GLN A 128 -9.00 5.62 12.82
N GLY A 129 -8.35 6.20 11.82
CA GLY A 129 -8.48 7.61 11.49
C GLY A 129 -8.16 7.87 10.03
N ILE A 130 -8.23 9.12 9.62
CA ILE A 130 -8.02 9.56 8.25
C ILE A 130 -6.74 10.38 8.19
N THR A 131 -5.99 10.22 7.10
CA THR A 131 -4.84 11.07 6.80
C THR A 131 -4.93 11.62 5.37
N ASN A 132 -4.30 12.79 5.17
CA ASN A 132 -4.11 13.41 3.86
C ASN A 132 -2.62 13.39 3.45
N LYS A 133 -1.79 12.58 4.12
CA LYS A 133 -0.38 12.41 3.74
C LYS A 133 -0.28 11.76 2.36
N GLU A 134 0.73 12.17 1.61
CA GLU A 134 1.03 11.57 0.32
C GLU A 134 1.43 10.09 0.48
N LEU A 135 1.02 9.28 -0.47
CA LEU A 135 1.37 7.87 -0.49
C LEU A 135 2.80 7.67 -1.01
N PRO A 136 3.53 6.67 -0.50
CA PRO A 136 4.89 6.38 -0.96
C PRO A 136 4.93 5.79 -2.38
N VAL A 137 3.83 5.22 -2.84
CA VAL A 137 3.66 4.71 -4.21
C VAL A 137 2.35 5.22 -4.76
N ASN A 138 2.42 5.88 -5.91
CA ASN A 138 1.25 6.31 -6.67
C ASN A 138 0.79 5.19 -7.60
N LEU A 139 -0.52 4.99 -7.68
CA LEU A 139 -1.16 4.08 -8.61
C LEU A 139 -1.88 4.89 -9.70
N SER A 140 -1.69 4.50 -10.96
CA SER A 140 -2.57 4.92 -12.05
C SER A 140 -3.03 3.71 -12.84
N VAL A 141 -4.33 3.68 -13.17
CA VAL A 141 -4.93 2.59 -13.94
C VAL A 141 -5.36 3.09 -15.31
N GLN A 142 -4.86 2.45 -16.35
CA GLN A 142 -5.19 2.77 -17.74
C GLN A 142 -6.03 1.66 -18.34
N TYR A 143 -7.03 2.06 -19.12
CA TYR A 143 -7.91 1.14 -19.84
C TYR A 143 -7.79 1.36 -21.34
N LEU A 144 -7.73 0.26 -22.08
CA LEU A 144 -7.80 0.27 -23.54
C LEU A 144 -8.94 -0.64 -23.99
N LEU A 145 -9.70 -0.20 -24.99
CA LEU A 145 -10.66 -1.03 -25.73
C LEU A 145 -10.18 -1.11 -27.19
N ASP A 146 -9.93 -2.31 -27.68
CA ASP A 146 -9.38 -2.58 -29.02
C ASP A 146 -8.13 -1.74 -29.33
N GLY A 147 -7.27 -1.58 -28.30
CA GLY A 147 -6.01 -0.84 -28.38
C GLY A 147 -6.15 0.68 -28.29
N LYS A 148 -7.35 1.22 -28.06
CA LYS A 148 -7.58 2.67 -27.91
C LYS A 148 -7.89 3.00 -26.46
N ALA A 149 -7.27 4.06 -25.94
CA ALA A 149 -7.55 4.54 -24.59
C ALA A 149 -9.02 4.90 -24.41
N ILE A 150 -9.56 4.52 -23.27
CA ILE A 150 -10.97 4.74 -22.91
C ILE A 150 -11.06 4.99 -21.40
N SER A 151 -11.99 5.81 -20.95
CA SER A 151 -12.23 5.98 -19.52
C SER A 151 -12.98 4.79 -18.93
N PRO A 152 -12.80 4.49 -17.63
CA PRO A 152 -13.50 3.37 -16.99
C PRO A 152 -15.03 3.49 -17.06
N GLU A 153 -15.57 4.72 -17.01
CA GLU A 153 -17.00 4.99 -17.11
C GLU A 153 -17.55 4.69 -18.52
N GLU A 154 -16.77 5.03 -19.53
CA GLU A 154 -17.13 4.75 -20.92
C GLU A 154 -16.98 3.27 -21.28
N LEU A 155 -16.03 2.57 -20.62
CA LEU A 155 -15.76 1.15 -20.83
C LEU A 155 -16.87 0.27 -20.25
N ALA A 156 -17.54 0.71 -19.18
CA ALA A 156 -18.59 -0.06 -18.52
C ALA A 156 -19.67 -0.51 -19.51
N GLY A 157 -19.94 -1.82 -19.55
CA GLY A 157 -20.90 -2.46 -20.45
C GLY A 157 -20.43 -2.63 -21.90
N LYS A 158 -19.22 -2.23 -22.26
CA LYS A 158 -18.65 -2.45 -23.59
C LYS A 158 -18.18 -3.88 -23.78
N SER A 159 -18.03 -4.26 -25.02
CA SER A 159 -17.47 -5.54 -25.44
C SER A 159 -16.33 -5.32 -26.42
N GLY A 160 -15.29 -6.17 -26.37
CA GLY A 160 -14.11 -6.08 -27.23
C GLY A 160 -12.85 -6.57 -26.52
N ARG A 161 -11.71 -6.35 -27.10
CA ARG A 161 -10.41 -6.64 -26.46
C ARG A 161 -10.08 -5.54 -25.47
N VAL A 162 -10.17 -5.84 -24.17
CA VAL A 162 -9.89 -4.89 -23.09
C VAL A 162 -8.49 -5.14 -22.56
N THR A 163 -7.74 -4.06 -22.33
CA THR A 163 -6.47 -4.09 -21.59
C THR A 163 -6.59 -3.16 -20.38
N ILE A 164 -6.21 -3.65 -19.20
CA ILE A 164 -6.14 -2.91 -17.94
C ILE A 164 -4.69 -2.92 -17.49
N ARG A 165 -4.10 -1.75 -17.33
CA ARG A 165 -2.72 -1.60 -16.90
C ARG A 165 -2.63 -0.81 -15.61
N PHE A 166 -2.05 -1.43 -14.59
CA PHE A 166 -1.74 -0.85 -13.29
C PHE A 166 -0.29 -0.39 -13.33
N ASN A 167 -0.08 0.92 -13.31
CA ASN A 167 1.24 1.52 -13.25
C ASN A 167 1.50 2.00 -11.83
N TYR A 168 2.69 1.72 -11.33
CA TYR A 168 3.13 2.11 -10.00
C TYR A 168 4.31 3.06 -10.12
N GLU A 169 4.22 4.21 -9.44
CA GLU A 169 5.28 5.20 -9.36
C GLU A 169 5.75 5.31 -7.91
N ASN A 170 6.99 4.91 -7.66
CA ASN A 170 7.62 5.07 -6.36
C ASN A 170 8.07 6.52 -6.18
N THR A 171 7.57 7.19 -5.14
CA THR A 171 7.89 8.59 -4.83
C THR A 171 8.93 8.73 -3.72
N GLN A 172 9.32 7.61 -3.08
CA GLN A 172 10.24 7.60 -1.95
C GLN A 172 11.65 7.24 -2.40
N TYR A 173 12.54 8.21 -2.41
CA TYR A 173 13.94 8.02 -2.75
C TYR A 173 14.84 8.99 -1.98
N GLU A 174 16.10 8.64 -1.85
CA GLU A 174 17.16 9.54 -1.41
C GLU A 174 18.12 9.80 -2.58
N THR A 175 18.62 11.02 -2.67
CA THR A 175 19.69 11.34 -3.63
C THR A 175 21.02 11.19 -2.94
N VAL A 176 21.88 10.35 -3.49
CA VAL A 176 23.23 10.08 -3.00
C VAL A 176 24.27 10.37 -4.10
N GLU A 177 25.47 10.76 -3.71
CA GLU A 177 26.58 10.93 -4.65
C GLU A 177 27.33 9.59 -4.75
N ILE A 178 27.38 9.03 -5.97
CA ILE A 178 28.13 7.80 -6.30
C ILE A 178 29.10 8.15 -7.45
N ASP A 179 30.39 7.96 -7.22
CA ASP A 179 31.45 8.23 -8.21
C ASP A 179 31.40 9.64 -8.83
N GLY A 180 30.92 10.65 -8.07
CA GLY A 180 30.80 12.04 -8.51
C GLY A 180 29.53 12.36 -9.31
N ALA A 181 28.58 11.45 -9.38
CA ALA A 181 27.26 11.64 -9.96
C ALA A 181 26.16 11.54 -8.88
N GLU A 182 25.13 12.37 -9.00
CA GLU A 182 23.94 12.25 -8.16
C GLU A 182 23.06 11.13 -8.69
N GLU A 183 22.80 10.14 -7.82
CA GLU A 183 21.96 8.99 -8.11
C GLU A 183 20.78 8.92 -7.14
N LYS A 184 19.60 8.52 -7.63
CA LYS A 184 18.42 8.28 -6.80
C LYS A 184 18.39 6.83 -6.35
N ILE A 185 18.31 6.64 -5.05
CA ILE A 185 18.12 5.32 -4.45
C ILE A 185 16.70 5.25 -3.88
N TYR A 186 15.85 4.44 -4.49
CA TYR A 186 14.47 4.27 -4.10
C TYR A 186 14.31 3.34 -2.91
N VAL A 187 13.37 3.66 -2.02
CA VAL A 187 12.92 2.73 -0.98
C VAL A 187 12.24 1.55 -1.68
N PRO A 188 12.64 0.29 -1.43
CA PRO A 188 12.07 -0.84 -2.15
C PRO A 188 10.64 -1.14 -1.68
N PHE A 189 9.70 -1.14 -2.63
CA PHE A 189 8.32 -1.58 -2.43
C PHE A 189 8.01 -2.79 -3.30
N ALA A 190 7.21 -3.72 -2.78
CA ALA A 190 6.62 -4.81 -3.54
C ALA A 190 5.11 -4.56 -3.65
N MET A 191 4.63 -4.38 -4.87
CA MET A 191 3.22 -4.17 -5.18
C MET A 191 2.59 -5.50 -5.60
N LEU A 192 1.52 -5.89 -4.92
CA LEU A 192 0.77 -7.09 -5.23
C LEU A 192 -0.63 -6.69 -5.69
N THR A 193 -1.01 -7.07 -6.90
CA THR A 193 -2.36 -6.79 -7.43
C THR A 193 -3.14 -8.07 -7.60
N GLY A 194 -4.37 -8.08 -7.12
CA GLY A 194 -5.32 -9.16 -7.28
C GLY A 194 -6.63 -8.66 -7.85
N THR A 195 -7.16 -9.33 -8.86
CA THR A 195 -8.52 -9.11 -9.34
C THR A 195 -9.20 -10.42 -9.69
N ILE A 196 -10.52 -10.43 -9.60
CA ILE A 196 -11.35 -11.61 -9.92
C ILE A 196 -12.18 -11.26 -11.16
N LEU A 197 -12.02 -12.06 -12.20
CA LEU A 197 -12.71 -11.92 -13.47
C LEU A 197 -13.70 -13.07 -13.63
N ASP A 198 -14.95 -12.72 -13.95
CA ASP A 198 -16.02 -13.69 -14.21
C ASP A 198 -15.84 -14.30 -15.61
N ASN A 199 -15.71 -15.64 -15.70
CA ASN A 199 -15.46 -16.35 -16.95
C ASN A 199 -16.66 -16.29 -17.93
N ASP A 200 -17.85 -15.92 -17.48
CA ASP A 200 -19.01 -15.66 -18.38
C ASP A 200 -18.81 -14.38 -19.19
N HIS A 201 -18.02 -13.44 -18.67
CA HIS A 201 -17.77 -12.14 -19.28
C HIS A 201 -16.36 -11.97 -19.81
N PHE A 202 -15.37 -12.70 -19.27
CA PHE A 202 -13.97 -12.57 -19.60
C PHE A 202 -13.42 -13.89 -20.17
N SER A 203 -12.78 -13.83 -21.33
CA SER A 203 -12.14 -14.98 -21.98
C SER A 203 -10.76 -14.58 -22.55
N ASN A 204 -9.98 -15.57 -22.97
CA ASN A 204 -8.64 -15.34 -23.52
C ASN A 204 -7.78 -14.40 -22.67
N ILE A 205 -7.88 -14.58 -21.34
CA ILE A 205 -7.20 -13.72 -20.35
C ILE A 205 -5.71 -13.98 -20.41
N THR A 206 -4.94 -12.90 -20.45
CA THR A 206 -3.48 -12.90 -20.33
C THR A 206 -3.05 -11.89 -19.28
N VAL A 207 -1.93 -12.14 -18.63
CA VAL A 207 -1.35 -11.21 -17.66
C VAL A 207 0.15 -11.07 -17.90
N THR A 208 0.64 -9.84 -17.89
CA THR A 208 2.06 -9.51 -17.86
C THR A 208 2.46 -9.25 -16.41
N ASN A 209 3.58 -9.84 -15.98
CA ASN A 209 4.09 -9.74 -14.61
C ASN A 209 3.16 -10.34 -13.56
N GLY A 210 2.52 -11.48 -13.91
CA GLY A 210 1.57 -12.12 -13.02
C GLY A 210 1.28 -13.57 -13.38
N LYS A 211 0.29 -14.13 -12.68
CA LYS A 211 -0.23 -15.48 -12.88
C LYS A 211 -1.75 -15.47 -12.92
N LEU A 212 -2.29 -16.43 -13.67
CA LEU A 212 -3.72 -16.72 -13.75
C LEU A 212 -4.03 -17.99 -12.97
N ILE A 213 -5.06 -17.96 -12.17
CA ILE A 213 -5.59 -19.10 -11.42
C ILE A 213 -7.06 -19.25 -11.82
N ASN A 214 -7.38 -20.29 -12.57
CA ASN A 214 -8.76 -20.59 -12.98
C ASN A 214 -9.42 -21.48 -11.92
N ASP A 215 -10.61 -21.08 -11.49
CA ASP A 215 -11.41 -21.74 -10.44
C ASP A 215 -12.77 -22.21 -11.03
N GLY A 216 -12.85 -22.44 -12.34
CA GLY A 216 -14.08 -22.84 -13.05
C GLY A 216 -14.90 -21.64 -13.50
N ASP A 217 -15.67 -21.02 -12.62
CA ASP A 217 -16.55 -19.91 -12.97
C ASP A 217 -15.81 -18.56 -13.00
N ARG A 218 -14.60 -18.51 -12.43
CA ARG A 218 -13.81 -17.28 -12.28
C ARG A 218 -12.35 -17.52 -12.58
N THR A 219 -11.68 -16.47 -13.03
CA THR A 219 -10.23 -16.41 -13.13
C THR A 219 -9.70 -15.36 -12.16
N ILE A 220 -8.85 -15.79 -11.23
CA ILE A 220 -8.13 -14.91 -10.32
C ILE A 220 -6.83 -14.52 -11.02
N VAL A 221 -6.59 -13.23 -11.15
CA VAL A 221 -5.34 -12.66 -11.63
C VAL A 221 -4.54 -12.19 -10.43
N ALA A 222 -3.29 -12.63 -10.33
CA ALA A 222 -2.34 -12.18 -9.32
C ALA A 222 -1.09 -11.65 -10.01
N GLY A 223 -0.76 -10.39 -9.77
CA GLY A 223 0.40 -9.72 -10.34
C GLY A 223 1.34 -9.20 -9.26
N ILE A 224 2.61 -8.96 -9.66
CA ILE A 224 3.64 -8.38 -8.80
C ILE A 224 4.45 -7.34 -9.56
N ALA A 225 4.78 -6.22 -8.89
CA ALA A 225 5.65 -5.18 -9.41
C ALA A 225 6.56 -4.62 -8.30
N PHE A 226 7.69 -4.03 -8.70
CA PHE A 226 8.71 -3.47 -7.80
C PHE A 226 9.16 -2.11 -8.34
N PRO A 227 8.35 -1.05 -8.18
CA PRO A 227 8.64 0.26 -8.75
C PRO A 227 9.93 0.87 -8.19
N GLY A 228 10.82 1.34 -9.08
CA GLY A 228 12.12 1.93 -8.75
C GLY A 228 13.25 0.93 -8.48
N LEU A 229 12.95 -0.38 -8.38
CA LEU A 229 13.99 -1.36 -8.04
C LEU A 229 14.98 -1.59 -9.21
N SER A 230 14.52 -1.49 -10.46
CA SER A 230 15.42 -1.59 -11.62
C SER A 230 16.45 -0.48 -11.63
N ASP A 231 16.07 0.74 -11.23
CA ASP A 231 16.95 1.89 -11.15
C ASP A 231 18.01 1.70 -10.08
N ASN A 232 17.60 1.25 -8.87
CA ASN A 232 18.52 0.96 -7.77
C ASN A 232 19.61 -0.06 -8.13
N LEU A 233 19.29 -1.01 -8.98
CA LEU A 233 20.20 -2.08 -9.38
C LEU A 233 20.99 -1.74 -10.65
N ALA A 234 20.80 -0.54 -11.21
CA ALA A 234 21.40 -0.08 -12.45
C ALA A 234 21.34 -1.13 -13.59
N LEU A 235 20.18 -1.81 -13.68
CA LEU A 235 19.98 -2.87 -14.67
C LEU A 235 19.86 -2.26 -16.07
N SER A 236 20.95 -2.30 -16.80
CA SER A 236 21.02 -1.83 -18.19
C SER A 236 20.78 -2.93 -19.22
N ASP A 237 20.65 -4.18 -18.78
CA ASP A 237 20.52 -5.35 -19.65
C ASP A 237 19.04 -5.68 -19.88
N ASP A 238 18.64 -5.76 -21.14
CA ASP A 238 17.29 -6.18 -21.56
C ASP A 238 16.95 -7.64 -21.21
N THR A 239 17.93 -8.41 -20.74
CA THR A 239 17.78 -9.84 -20.43
C THR A 239 17.03 -10.08 -19.14
N PHE A 240 17.07 -9.16 -18.17
CA PHE A 240 16.37 -9.25 -16.90
C PHE A 240 15.68 -7.94 -16.56
N LYS A 241 14.36 -7.92 -16.64
CA LYS A 241 13.54 -6.77 -16.29
C LYS A 241 12.79 -7.03 -14.99
N ILE A 242 12.97 -6.13 -14.03
CA ILE A 242 12.14 -6.11 -12.83
C ILE A 242 10.84 -5.38 -13.18
N PRO A 243 9.67 -5.99 -12.95
CA PRO A 243 8.41 -5.38 -13.32
C PRO A 243 8.09 -4.15 -12.46
N ASP A 244 7.65 -3.08 -13.08
CA ASP A 244 7.15 -1.85 -12.46
C ASP A 244 5.66 -1.61 -12.74
N TYR A 245 5.02 -2.50 -13.51
CA TYR A 245 3.59 -2.47 -13.81
C TYR A 245 3.02 -3.88 -13.89
N ILE A 246 1.69 -3.95 -13.88
CA ILE A 246 0.93 -5.19 -14.13
C ILE A 246 -0.08 -4.88 -15.24
N GLU A 247 -0.17 -5.76 -16.25
CA GLU A 247 -1.11 -5.58 -17.34
C GLU A 247 -1.93 -6.84 -17.56
N ILE A 248 -3.24 -6.66 -17.67
CA ILE A 248 -4.21 -7.72 -17.91
C ILE A 248 -4.89 -7.42 -19.25
N SER A 249 -4.94 -8.41 -20.14
CA SER A 249 -5.72 -8.29 -21.38
C SER A 249 -6.68 -9.47 -21.51
N ALA A 250 -7.92 -9.19 -21.92
CA ALA A 250 -8.97 -10.18 -22.08
C ALA A 250 -9.92 -9.81 -23.22
N ASP A 251 -10.56 -10.81 -23.83
CA ASP A 251 -11.73 -10.60 -24.65
C ASP A 251 -12.94 -10.53 -23.71
N VAL A 252 -13.70 -9.46 -23.79
CA VAL A 252 -14.74 -9.13 -22.82
C VAL A 252 -16.10 -8.95 -23.50
N THR A 253 -17.12 -9.46 -22.84
CA THR A 253 -18.52 -9.23 -23.18
C THR A 253 -19.20 -8.51 -22.02
N ASN A 254 -19.73 -7.30 -22.28
CA ASN A 254 -20.39 -6.49 -21.25
C ASN A 254 -19.49 -6.22 -20.04
N PHE A 255 -18.41 -5.45 -20.25
CA PHE A 255 -17.38 -5.18 -19.23
C PHE A 255 -17.96 -4.73 -17.90
N SER A 256 -17.62 -5.47 -16.86
CA SER A 256 -17.91 -5.14 -15.47
C SER A 256 -16.78 -5.68 -14.60
N LEU A 257 -16.12 -4.80 -13.87
CA LEU A 257 -15.09 -5.18 -12.90
C LEU A 257 -15.62 -4.96 -11.49
N THR A 258 -15.60 -6.00 -10.65
CA THR A 258 -16.21 -5.94 -9.32
C THR A 258 -15.26 -5.48 -8.25
N THR A 259 -14.08 -6.08 -8.17
CA THR A 259 -13.09 -5.77 -7.12
C THR A 259 -11.69 -5.97 -7.64
N THR A 260 -10.86 -4.99 -7.38
CA THR A 260 -9.41 -5.07 -7.56
C THR A 260 -8.73 -4.62 -6.28
N LEU A 261 -7.71 -5.36 -5.86
CA LEU A 261 -6.87 -5.08 -4.69
C LEU A 261 -5.43 -4.89 -5.16
N THR A 262 -4.76 -3.90 -4.64
CA THR A 262 -3.34 -3.69 -4.90
C THR A 262 -2.68 -3.10 -3.68
#